data_51f67d7e39f1db9691f9b96a922c0bb7
#
_entry.id   51f67d7e39f1db9691f9b96a922c0bb7
#
_cell.length_a   1.000
_cell.length_b   1.000
_cell.length_c   1.000
_cell.angle_alpha   90.00
_cell.angle_beta   90.00
_cell.angle_gamma   90.00
#
_symmetry.space_group_name_H-M   'P 1'
#
loop_
_entity.id
_entity.type
_entity.pdbx_description
1 polymer ?
#
loop_
_entity_poly.entity_id
_entity_poly.type
_entity_poly.pdbx_seq_one_letter_code
_entity_poly.pdbx_strand_id
1 'polypeptide(L)'
;MEISRSKIASSSWYDFGAIILVENLNQAIELINIKAPEHLQLILKNAQKVIKEIKNAGAIFVGPYTPEAVGDYIAGPNHVLPTNGTAKFSSGLGVIDFYKRTTIVNFNKNSLNELGQHVITLAEAESLEAHARSISIRIEK
;
A
#
# COMPACT_ATOMS: atom_id res chain seq x y z
N MET A 1 -20.55 -16.68 27.91
CA MET A 1 -19.22 -17.32 27.98
C MET A 1 -18.21 -16.20 28.20
N GLU A 2 -17.50 -16.25 29.31
CA GLU A 2 -16.49 -15.22 29.62
C GLU A 2 -15.18 -15.58 28.93
N ILE A 3 -14.59 -14.64 28.20
CA ILE A 3 -13.30 -14.87 27.52
C ILE A 3 -12.16 -14.72 28.52
N SER A 4 -11.17 -15.59 28.45
CA SER A 4 -10.00 -15.61 29.37
C SER A 4 -9.22 -14.30 29.40
N ARG A 5 -9.24 -13.52 28.30
CA ARG A 5 -8.58 -12.22 28.14
C ARG A 5 -9.53 -11.02 28.26
N SER A 6 -10.61 -11.14 29.02
CA SER A 6 -11.65 -10.12 29.15
C SER A 6 -11.12 -8.72 29.49
N LYS A 7 -10.15 -8.61 30.41
CA LYS A 7 -9.55 -7.31 30.80
C LYS A 7 -8.87 -6.62 29.60
N ILE A 8 -8.08 -7.36 28.82
CA ILE A 8 -7.37 -6.82 27.63
C ILE A 8 -8.39 -6.41 26.56
N ALA A 9 -9.39 -7.26 26.30
CA ALA A 9 -10.44 -6.96 25.33
C ALA A 9 -11.26 -5.73 25.74
N SER A 10 -11.58 -5.58 27.02
CA SER A 10 -12.30 -4.42 27.54
C SER A 10 -11.46 -3.14 27.38
N SER A 11 -10.19 -3.15 27.78
CA SER A 11 -9.31 -1.99 27.60
C SER A 11 -9.20 -1.58 26.13
N SER A 12 -8.96 -2.54 25.23
CA SER A 12 -8.90 -2.29 23.79
C SER A 12 -10.19 -1.65 23.27
N TRP A 13 -11.35 -2.14 23.72
CA TRP A 13 -12.62 -1.57 23.32
C TRP A 13 -12.81 -0.15 23.85
N TYR A 14 -12.53 0.11 25.13
CA TYR A 14 -12.68 1.43 25.75
C TYR A 14 -11.73 2.46 25.15
N ASP A 15 -10.52 2.07 24.82
CA ASP A 15 -9.49 2.98 24.32
C ASP A 15 -9.63 3.26 22.82
N PHE A 16 -10.07 2.26 22.03
CA PHE A 16 -10.00 2.32 20.56
C PHE A 16 -11.29 1.89 19.85
N GLY A 17 -12.25 1.28 20.57
CA GLY A 17 -13.50 0.81 19.99
C GLY A 17 -14.43 1.96 19.61
N ALA A 18 -15.11 1.83 18.48
CA ALA A 18 -16.14 2.77 18.05
C ALA A 18 -17.24 2.08 17.25
N ILE A 19 -18.47 2.56 17.41
CA ILE A 19 -19.60 2.23 16.54
C ILE A 19 -19.96 3.48 15.77
N ILE A 20 -19.87 3.41 14.45
CA ILE A 20 -20.10 4.54 13.56
C ILE A 20 -21.38 4.28 12.76
N LEU A 21 -22.38 5.10 12.95
CA LEU A 21 -23.59 5.10 12.13
C LEU A 21 -23.36 6.00 10.91
N VAL A 22 -23.69 5.51 9.74
CA VAL A 22 -23.52 6.21 8.48
C VAL A 22 -24.87 6.33 7.76
N GLU A 23 -25.04 7.37 6.96
CA GLU A 23 -26.26 7.62 6.21
C GLU A 23 -26.43 6.65 5.03
N ASN A 24 -25.32 6.26 4.43
CA ASN A 24 -25.33 5.40 3.24
C ASN A 24 -24.00 4.66 3.09
N LEU A 25 -23.95 3.74 2.14
CA LEU A 25 -22.80 2.89 1.89
C LEU A 25 -21.58 3.67 1.38
N ASN A 26 -21.77 4.74 0.60
CA ASN A 26 -20.67 5.55 0.08
C ASN A 26 -19.89 6.20 1.23
N GLN A 27 -20.61 6.76 2.21
CA GLN A 27 -19.98 7.31 3.41
C GLN A 27 -19.19 6.26 4.20
N ALA A 28 -19.71 5.03 4.29
CA ALA A 28 -18.97 3.93 4.90
C ALA A 28 -17.66 3.63 4.15
N ILE A 29 -17.71 3.59 2.81
CA ILE A 29 -16.54 3.32 1.96
C ILE A 29 -15.49 4.43 2.12
N GLU A 30 -15.90 5.69 2.16
CA GLU A 30 -15.01 6.82 2.40
C GLU A 30 -14.29 6.70 3.75
N LEU A 31 -15.02 6.41 4.81
CA LEU A 31 -14.46 6.23 6.16
C LEU A 31 -13.49 5.04 6.21
N ILE A 32 -13.81 3.93 5.56
CA ILE A 32 -12.93 2.76 5.45
C ILE A 32 -11.63 3.16 4.76
N ASN A 33 -11.70 3.86 3.62
CA ASN A 33 -10.51 4.28 2.87
C ASN A 33 -9.66 5.31 3.63
N ILE A 34 -10.28 6.19 4.43
CA ILE A 34 -9.57 7.12 5.31
C ILE A 34 -8.90 6.38 6.46
N LYS A 35 -9.61 5.44 7.11
CA LYS A 35 -9.08 4.65 8.22
C LYS A 35 -7.97 3.71 7.77
N ALA A 36 -8.12 3.13 6.58
CA ALA A 36 -7.20 2.13 6.01
C ALA A 36 -6.92 0.98 7.01
N PRO A 37 -7.94 0.19 7.36
CA PRO A 37 -7.82 -0.83 8.39
C PRO A 37 -6.88 -1.95 7.95
N GLU A 38 -6.22 -2.55 8.92
CA GLU A 38 -5.44 -3.78 8.75
C GLU A 38 -6.34 -4.93 8.31
N HIS A 39 -7.43 -5.13 9.03
CA HIS A 39 -8.45 -6.14 8.73
C HIS A 39 -9.79 -5.46 8.49
N LEU A 40 -10.41 -5.73 7.36
CA LEU A 40 -11.73 -5.24 7.00
C LEU A 40 -12.67 -6.42 6.79
N GLN A 41 -13.69 -6.56 7.63
CA GLN A 41 -14.76 -7.53 7.38
C GLN A 41 -15.98 -6.83 6.77
N LEU A 42 -16.47 -7.36 5.64
CA LEU A 42 -17.64 -6.88 4.92
C LEU A 42 -18.82 -7.87 5.07
N ILE A 43 -19.77 -7.54 5.91
CA ILE A 43 -21.01 -8.34 6.09
C ILE A 43 -22.16 -7.61 5.39
N LEU A 44 -22.23 -7.77 4.08
CA LEU A 44 -23.18 -7.11 3.19
C LEU A 44 -23.78 -8.10 2.20
N LYS A 45 -25.05 -7.90 1.79
CA LYS A 45 -25.71 -8.74 0.76
C LYS A 45 -24.95 -8.75 -0.58
N ASN A 46 -24.34 -7.62 -0.97
CA ASN A 46 -23.66 -7.44 -2.25
C ASN A 46 -22.21 -6.98 -2.05
N ALA A 47 -21.47 -7.59 -1.12
CA ALA A 47 -20.11 -7.22 -0.77
C ALA A 47 -19.17 -7.15 -1.99
N GLN A 48 -19.33 -8.00 -2.98
CA GLN A 48 -18.52 -8.03 -4.21
C GLN A 48 -18.54 -6.71 -5.01
N LYS A 49 -19.64 -5.96 -4.94
CA LYS A 49 -19.72 -4.64 -5.59
C LYS A 49 -18.88 -3.59 -4.85
N VAL A 50 -18.83 -3.71 -3.53
CA VAL A 50 -18.14 -2.76 -2.63
C VAL A 50 -16.63 -2.96 -2.65
N ILE A 51 -16.14 -4.19 -2.82
CA ILE A 51 -14.70 -4.51 -2.81
C ILE A 51 -13.92 -3.62 -3.78
N LYS A 52 -14.47 -3.35 -4.95
CA LYS A 52 -13.80 -2.53 -6.00
C LYS A 52 -13.60 -1.07 -5.60
N GLU A 53 -14.36 -0.59 -4.63
CA GLU A 53 -14.30 0.78 -4.12
C GLU A 53 -13.42 0.91 -2.88
N ILE A 54 -13.07 -0.22 -2.26
CA ILE A 54 -12.12 -0.26 -1.14
C ILE A 54 -10.70 -0.20 -1.71
N LYS A 55 -10.02 0.91 -1.44
CA LYS A 55 -8.66 1.17 -1.91
C LYS A 55 -7.61 0.83 -0.86
N ASN A 56 -7.98 1.03 0.41
CA ASN A 56 -7.05 1.02 1.53
C ASN A 56 -7.52 0.04 2.59
N ALA A 57 -7.10 -1.21 2.49
CA ALA A 57 -7.25 -2.22 3.53
C ALA A 57 -6.10 -3.23 3.44
N GLY A 58 -5.62 -3.72 4.55
CA GLY A 58 -4.58 -4.75 4.58
C GLY A 58 -5.09 -6.09 4.09
N ALA A 59 -6.23 -6.53 4.60
CA ALA A 59 -6.97 -7.70 4.13
C ALA A 59 -8.48 -7.45 4.18
N ILE A 60 -9.23 -8.05 3.25
CA ILE A 60 -10.70 -7.93 3.16
C ILE A 60 -11.33 -9.32 3.33
N PHE A 61 -12.13 -9.47 4.36
CA PHE A 61 -12.87 -10.68 4.70
C PHE A 61 -14.33 -10.51 4.30
N VAL A 62 -14.82 -11.37 3.42
CA VAL A 62 -16.10 -11.16 2.74
C VAL A 62 -17.16 -12.15 3.22
N GLY A 63 -18.24 -11.60 3.75
CA GLY A 63 -19.40 -12.36 4.19
C GLY A 63 -19.34 -12.81 5.66
N PRO A 64 -20.45 -13.37 6.16
CA PRO A 64 -20.60 -13.72 7.57
C PRO A 64 -19.80 -14.97 7.99
N TYR A 65 -19.32 -15.77 7.03
CA TYR A 65 -18.58 -17.02 7.27
C TYR A 65 -17.08 -16.87 7.08
N THR A 66 -16.58 -15.65 6.92
CA THR A 66 -15.16 -15.36 6.72
C THR A 66 -14.67 -14.42 7.82
N PRO A 67 -14.63 -14.85 9.09
CA PRO A 67 -14.04 -14.05 10.15
C PRO A 67 -12.52 -13.90 9.92
N GLU A 68 -11.93 -12.87 10.48
CA GLU A 68 -10.50 -12.53 10.37
C GLU A 68 -9.60 -13.74 10.71
N ALA A 69 -9.91 -14.47 11.78
CA ALA A 69 -9.16 -15.66 12.18
C ALA A 69 -9.03 -16.75 11.10
N VAL A 70 -9.95 -16.83 10.15
CA VAL A 70 -9.82 -17.75 9.01
C VAL A 70 -8.64 -17.35 8.13
N GLY A 71 -8.41 -16.06 7.94
CA GLY A 71 -7.27 -15.53 7.18
C GLY A 71 -5.95 -15.85 7.86
N ASP A 72 -5.86 -15.64 9.15
CA ASP A 72 -4.63 -15.82 9.92
C ASP A 72 -4.18 -17.28 10.00
N TYR A 73 -5.11 -18.22 10.04
CA TYR A 73 -4.76 -19.59 10.38
C TYR A 73 -4.92 -20.62 9.25
N ILE A 74 -5.83 -20.41 8.27
CA ILE A 74 -6.13 -21.50 7.33
C ILE A 74 -6.40 -21.09 5.88
N ALA A 75 -6.72 -19.83 5.62
CA ALA A 75 -7.11 -19.40 4.27
C ALA A 75 -5.93 -19.28 3.28
N GLY A 76 -4.69 -19.34 3.76
CA GLY A 76 -3.50 -19.36 2.94
C GLY A 76 -2.70 -18.05 2.86
N PRO A 77 -3.31 -16.85 2.91
CA PRO A 77 -2.52 -15.61 2.98
C PRO A 77 -1.71 -15.56 4.28
N ASN A 78 -0.60 -14.83 4.29
CA ASN A 78 0.09 -14.55 5.54
C ASN A 78 -0.60 -13.40 6.30
N HIS A 79 -0.34 -13.32 7.60
CA HIS A 79 -0.93 -12.32 8.50
C HIS A 79 -0.04 -11.09 8.73
N VAL A 80 1.06 -10.95 8.00
CA VAL A 80 1.91 -9.75 8.07
C VAL A 80 1.30 -8.69 7.17
N LEU A 81 0.49 -7.85 7.78
CA LEU A 81 -0.36 -6.86 7.11
C LEU A 81 0.07 -5.43 7.48
N PRO A 82 -0.26 -4.43 6.66
CA PRO A 82 0.02 -3.04 6.97
C PRO A 82 -0.86 -2.57 8.15
N THR A 83 -0.23 -2.07 9.20
CA THR A 83 -0.86 -1.57 10.43
C THR A 83 -0.97 -0.04 10.45
N ASN A 84 -1.71 0.51 11.41
CA ASN A 84 -1.76 1.97 11.67
C ASN A 84 -2.10 2.85 10.45
N GLY A 85 -2.95 2.34 9.54
CA GLY A 85 -3.36 3.07 8.35
C GLY A 85 -2.34 3.07 7.22
N THR A 86 -1.27 2.31 7.31
CA THR A 86 -0.24 2.20 6.25
C THR A 86 -0.75 1.46 5.01
N ALA A 87 -1.92 0.81 5.07
CA ALA A 87 -2.59 0.24 3.90
C ALA A 87 -2.90 1.27 2.79
N LYS A 88 -2.71 2.57 3.04
CA LYS A 88 -2.78 3.64 2.03
C LYS A 88 -1.65 3.58 1.01
N PHE A 89 -0.51 3.00 1.36
CA PHE A 89 0.69 2.98 0.53
C PHE A 89 1.52 1.70 0.66
N SER A 90 1.09 0.75 1.48
CA SER A 90 1.78 -0.50 1.74
C SER A 90 0.81 -1.67 1.59
N SER A 91 1.32 -2.81 1.16
CA SER A 91 0.59 -4.08 1.08
C SER A 91 1.04 -5.05 2.17
N GLY A 92 0.29 -6.12 2.37
CA GLY A 92 0.75 -7.25 3.17
C GLY A 92 1.97 -7.94 2.54
N LEU A 93 2.74 -8.65 3.35
CA LEU A 93 3.92 -9.38 2.90
C LEU A 93 3.55 -10.39 1.81
N GLY A 94 4.24 -10.34 0.69
CA GLY A 94 4.02 -11.22 -0.44
C GLY A 94 5.32 -11.76 -1.04
N VAL A 95 5.20 -12.67 -1.99
CA VAL A 95 6.37 -13.25 -2.66
C VAL A 95 7.23 -12.18 -3.34
N ILE A 96 6.60 -11.10 -3.83
CA ILE A 96 7.28 -10.01 -4.52
C ILE A 96 8.29 -9.27 -3.62
N ASP A 97 8.07 -9.26 -2.29
CA ASP A 97 8.96 -8.60 -1.33
C ASP A 97 10.31 -9.31 -1.20
N PHE A 98 10.38 -10.56 -1.64
CA PHE A 98 11.60 -11.35 -1.67
C PHE A 98 12.32 -11.31 -3.02
N TYR A 99 11.78 -10.58 -4.01
CA TYR A 99 12.43 -10.36 -5.29
C TYR A 99 13.34 -9.15 -5.26
N LYS A 100 14.60 -9.35 -5.66
CA LYS A 100 15.53 -8.25 -5.89
C LYS A 100 15.41 -7.76 -7.34
N ARG A 101 15.16 -6.48 -7.53
CA ARG A 101 15.17 -5.85 -8.84
C ARG A 101 16.48 -5.11 -9.08
N THR A 102 17.04 -5.26 -10.26
CA THR A 102 18.22 -4.50 -10.72
C THR A 102 17.86 -3.81 -12.03
N THR A 103 18.04 -2.50 -12.07
CA THR A 103 17.86 -1.74 -13.31
C THR A 103 19.15 -1.76 -14.12
N ILE A 104 19.07 -2.13 -15.39
CA ILE A 104 20.18 -2.08 -16.34
C ILE A 104 19.85 -0.98 -17.34
N VAL A 105 20.74 0.01 -17.46
CA VAL A 105 20.60 1.11 -18.40
C VAL A 105 21.76 1.03 -19.40
N ASN A 106 21.44 1.07 -20.70
CA ASN A 106 22.43 1.06 -21.76
C ASN A 106 22.09 2.15 -22.78
N PHE A 107 23.00 3.11 -22.97
CA PHE A 107 22.92 4.15 -23.98
C PHE A 107 24.03 3.93 -25.03
N ASN A 108 23.68 4.03 -26.30
CA ASN A 108 24.66 4.15 -27.35
C ASN A 108 25.04 5.62 -27.59
N LYS A 109 26.08 5.85 -28.43
CA LYS A 109 26.56 7.20 -28.71
C LYS A 109 25.47 8.10 -29.32
N ASN A 110 24.66 7.58 -30.23
CA ASN A 110 23.60 8.36 -30.88
C ASN A 110 22.53 8.82 -29.88
N SER A 111 22.06 7.91 -29.06
CA SER A 111 21.09 8.23 -28.00
C SER A 111 21.64 9.24 -26.98
N LEU A 112 22.93 9.13 -26.66
CA LEU A 112 23.55 10.09 -25.75
C LEU A 112 23.70 11.48 -26.41
N ASN A 113 24.05 11.56 -27.67
CA ASN A 113 24.13 12.82 -28.41
C ASN A 113 22.76 13.49 -28.54
N GLU A 114 21.71 12.71 -28.74
CA GLU A 114 20.34 13.22 -28.88
C GLU A 114 19.80 13.74 -27.53
N LEU A 115 19.98 13.00 -26.44
CA LEU A 115 19.34 13.27 -25.16
C LEU A 115 20.26 13.94 -24.13
N GLY A 116 21.57 13.95 -24.36
CA GLY A 116 22.57 14.38 -23.41
C GLY A 116 22.38 15.85 -22.96
N GLN A 117 21.99 16.73 -23.88
CA GLN A 117 21.75 18.14 -23.53
C GLN A 117 20.62 18.31 -22.49
N HIS A 118 19.58 17.48 -22.55
CA HIS A 118 18.51 17.50 -21.56
C HIS A 118 19.00 17.08 -20.17
N VAL A 119 19.91 16.10 -20.13
CA VAL A 119 20.53 15.67 -18.86
C VAL A 119 21.39 16.79 -18.26
N ILE A 120 22.18 17.48 -19.11
CA ILE A 120 23.00 18.63 -18.67
C ILE A 120 22.10 19.71 -18.06
N THR A 121 21.06 20.11 -18.77
CA THR A 121 20.12 21.16 -18.32
C THR A 121 19.46 20.80 -16.98
N LEU A 122 19.02 19.55 -16.81
CA LEU A 122 18.42 19.10 -15.54
C LEU A 122 19.45 19.07 -14.41
N ALA A 123 20.65 18.56 -14.66
CA ALA A 123 21.70 18.49 -13.66
C ALA A 123 22.16 19.90 -13.21
N GLU A 124 22.25 20.86 -14.14
CA GLU A 124 22.56 22.26 -13.82
C GLU A 124 21.45 22.91 -12.99
N ALA A 125 20.18 22.66 -13.31
CA ALA A 125 19.04 23.15 -12.54
C ALA A 125 19.05 22.63 -11.09
N GLU A 126 19.57 21.42 -10.87
CA GLU A 126 19.77 20.81 -9.56
C GLU A 126 21.11 21.19 -8.90
N SER A 127 21.93 22.04 -9.54
CA SER A 127 23.28 22.41 -9.08
C SER A 127 24.25 21.22 -8.98
N LEU A 128 24.07 20.20 -9.82
CA LEU A 128 24.88 18.98 -9.88
C LEU A 128 25.90 19.04 -11.04
N GLU A 129 26.87 19.95 -10.95
CA GLU A 129 27.87 20.20 -12.01
C GLU A 129 28.62 18.95 -12.47
N ALA A 130 29.00 18.07 -11.54
CA ALA A 130 29.71 16.83 -11.88
C ALA A 130 28.86 15.88 -12.76
N HIS A 131 27.53 15.86 -12.55
CA HIS A 131 26.61 15.11 -13.41
C HIS A 131 26.53 15.73 -14.81
N ALA A 132 26.34 17.06 -14.90
CA ALA A 132 26.36 17.78 -16.18
C ALA A 132 27.67 17.52 -16.94
N ARG A 133 28.80 17.66 -16.25
CA ARG A 133 30.12 17.44 -16.83
C ARG A 133 30.34 16.00 -17.30
N SER A 134 29.80 15.02 -16.58
CA SER A 134 29.91 13.61 -16.97
C SER A 134 29.28 13.33 -18.34
N ILE A 135 28.28 14.11 -18.75
CA ILE A 135 27.65 14.01 -20.06
C ILE A 135 28.39 14.85 -21.10
N SER A 136 28.68 16.14 -20.79
CA SER A 136 29.29 17.06 -21.75
C SER A 136 30.59 16.51 -22.34
N ILE A 137 31.48 15.96 -21.52
CA ILE A 137 32.75 15.35 -21.99
C ILE A 137 32.59 14.13 -22.90
N ARG A 138 31.37 13.56 -22.98
CA ARG A 138 31.05 12.40 -23.84
C ARG A 138 30.38 12.77 -25.14
N ILE A 139 29.70 13.92 -25.20
CA ILE A 139 29.01 14.41 -26.39
C ILE A 139 29.89 15.39 -27.19
N GLU A 140 30.90 16.01 -26.58
CA GLU A 140 31.89 16.92 -27.23
C GLU A 140 32.95 16.17 -28.05
N LYS A 141 32.90 14.83 -28.08
CA LYS A 141 33.79 13.96 -28.86
C LYS A 141 33.05 13.27 -30.00
#